data_d3b325c8b0da4f29d71d0103ea8e91d7
#
_entry.id   d3b325c8b0da4f29d71d0103ea8e91d7
#
_cell.length_a   1.000
_cell.length_b   1.000
_cell.length_c   1.000
_cell.angle_alpha   90.00
_cell.angle_beta   90.00
_cell.angle_gamma   90.00
#
_symmetry.space_group_name_H-M   'P 1'
#
loop_
_entity.id
_entity.type
_entity.pdbx_description
1 polymer ?
#
loop_
_entity_poly.entity_id
_entity_poly.type
_entity_poly.pdbx_seq_one_letter_code
_entity_poly.pdbx_strand_id
1 'polypeptide(L)'
;MHADQATIRRILTELGDTWAVVGLSANQQRAAYGVAETLQRYGKRIVPVHPKAEAVHGEVGYPTLEAVPFKIDVVDVFVRSELAGAVADEAVAVGAQAVWFQLGVVDDAAAHRTRAAGLAMVMNRCPAIEIPRLA
;
A
#
# COMPACT_ATOMS: atom_id res chain seq x y z
N MET A 1 -6.37 -17.60 -4.56
CA MET A 1 -4.91 -17.67 -4.67
C MET A 1 -4.24 -16.92 -3.53
N HIS A 2 -3.29 -17.52 -2.91
CA HIS A 2 -2.58 -16.91 -1.80
C HIS A 2 -1.32 -16.21 -2.30
N ALA A 3 -1.01 -15.08 -1.69
CA ALA A 3 0.30 -14.47 -1.90
C ALA A 3 1.36 -15.42 -1.35
N ASP A 4 2.41 -15.67 -2.09
CA ASP A 4 3.49 -16.49 -1.59
C ASP A 4 4.43 -15.67 -0.69
N GLN A 5 5.13 -16.36 0.20
CA GLN A 5 6.01 -15.70 1.17
C GLN A 5 7.19 -15.01 0.49
N ALA A 6 7.64 -15.50 -0.65
CA ALA A 6 8.72 -14.87 -1.39
C ALA A 6 8.30 -13.50 -1.92
N THR A 7 7.09 -13.38 -2.45
CA THR A 7 6.56 -12.10 -2.93
C THR A 7 6.40 -11.12 -1.77
N ILE A 8 5.85 -11.57 -0.64
CA ILE A 8 5.68 -10.74 0.57
C ILE A 8 7.05 -10.20 1.02
N ARG A 9 8.03 -11.07 1.17
CA ARG A 9 9.39 -10.69 1.57
C ARG A 9 10.00 -9.70 0.57
N ARG A 10 9.87 -9.98 -0.71
CA ARG A 10 10.42 -9.13 -1.75
C ARG A 10 9.86 -7.71 -1.68
N ILE A 11 8.55 -7.57 -1.52
CA ILE A 11 7.91 -6.25 -1.41
C ILE A 11 8.40 -5.51 -0.15
N LEU A 12 8.49 -6.21 0.97
CA LEU A 12 8.88 -5.60 2.23
C LEU A 12 10.37 -5.25 2.31
N THR A 13 11.23 -5.95 1.58
CA THR A 13 12.69 -5.82 1.76
C THR A 13 13.46 -5.35 0.52
N GLU A 14 12.89 -5.45 -0.69
CA GLU A 14 13.67 -5.24 -1.92
C GLU A 14 13.11 -4.21 -2.89
N LEU A 15 11.81 -3.92 -2.85
CA LEU A 15 11.17 -3.10 -3.89
C LEU A 15 11.12 -1.61 -3.56
N GLY A 16 11.81 -1.18 -2.51
CA GLY A 16 11.91 0.22 -2.16
C GLY A 16 11.14 0.58 -0.90
N ASP A 17 11.41 1.79 -0.40
CA ASP A 17 10.99 2.18 0.93
C ASP A 17 9.86 3.23 0.94
N THR A 18 9.47 3.77 -0.21
CA THR A 18 8.40 4.77 -0.29
C THR A 18 7.07 4.09 -0.51
N TRP A 19 6.24 4.08 0.54
CA TRP A 19 4.96 3.39 0.58
C TRP A 19 3.82 4.41 0.64
N ALA A 20 3.06 4.53 -0.43
CA ALA A 20 1.83 5.33 -0.41
C ALA A 20 0.74 4.50 0.25
N VAL A 21 0.14 5.03 1.31
CA VAL A 21 -0.91 4.34 2.06
C VAL A 21 -2.23 5.01 1.72
N VAL A 22 -2.98 4.38 0.82
CA VAL A 22 -4.25 4.91 0.31
C VAL A 22 -5.37 4.58 1.30
N GLY A 23 -6.03 5.62 1.79
CA GLY A 23 -7.03 5.51 2.84
C GLY A 23 -6.51 5.97 4.20
N LEU A 24 -5.26 6.40 4.27
CA LEU A 24 -4.65 6.86 5.52
C LEU A 24 -5.06 8.30 5.82
N SER A 25 -5.81 8.48 6.90
CA SER A 25 -6.19 9.79 7.44
C SER A 25 -5.66 9.93 8.87
N ALA A 26 -5.93 11.09 9.48
CA ALA A 26 -5.55 11.32 10.87
C ALA A 26 -6.45 10.58 11.88
N ASN A 27 -7.43 9.80 11.41
CA ASN A 27 -8.32 9.04 12.28
C ASN A 27 -7.57 7.84 12.89
N GLN A 28 -7.24 7.95 14.17
CA GLN A 28 -6.47 6.94 14.90
C GLN A 28 -7.21 5.62 15.09
N GLN A 29 -8.53 5.61 14.88
CA GLN A 29 -9.33 4.40 15.02
C GLN A 29 -9.35 3.53 13.77
N ARG A 30 -8.85 4.05 12.66
CA ARG A 30 -8.73 3.28 11.42
C ARG A 30 -7.44 2.46 11.43
N ALA A 31 -7.53 1.25 10.88
CA ALA A 31 -6.38 0.34 10.83
C ALA A 31 -5.16 0.95 10.13
N ALA A 32 -5.39 1.75 9.10
CA ALA A 32 -4.30 2.38 8.34
C ALA A 32 -3.38 3.20 9.23
N TYR A 33 -3.92 3.88 10.26
CA TYR A 33 -3.13 4.72 11.15
C TYR A 33 -2.03 3.92 11.86
N GLY A 34 -2.39 2.80 12.48
CA GLY A 34 -1.44 1.95 13.20
C GLY A 34 -0.47 1.21 12.27
N VAL A 35 -0.97 0.74 11.14
CA VAL A 35 -0.12 0.03 10.17
C VAL A 35 0.93 0.97 9.58
N ALA A 36 0.56 2.21 9.26
CA ALA A 36 1.52 3.20 8.76
C ALA A 36 2.61 3.50 9.78
N GLU A 37 2.26 3.59 11.07
CA GLU A 37 3.25 3.77 12.13
C GLU A 37 4.22 2.58 12.19
N THR A 38 3.71 1.37 12.06
CA THR A 38 4.55 0.16 12.04
C THR A 38 5.50 0.17 10.84
N LEU A 39 5.01 0.58 9.67
CA LEU A 39 5.85 0.70 8.48
C LEU A 39 6.99 1.71 8.71
N GLN A 40 6.70 2.85 9.34
CA GLN A 40 7.74 3.83 9.67
C GLN A 40 8.80 3.23 10.60
N ARG A 41 8.39 2.48 11.61
CA ARG A 41 9.32 1.81 12.52
C ARG A 41 10.19 0.79 11.81
N TYR A 42 9.68 0.22 10.74
CA TYR A 42 10.41 -0.74 9.91
C TYR A 42 11.33 -0.05 8.89
N GLY A 43 11.38 1.27 8.89
CA GLY A 43 12.25 2.04 8.00
C GLY A 43 11.61 2.50 6.70
N LYS A 44 10.29 2.37 6.57
CA LYS A 44 9.60 2.84 5.36
C LYS A 44 9.24 4.32 5.49
N ARG A 45 9.27 5.01 4.35
CA ARG A 45 8.70 6.34 4.23
C ARG A 45 7.25 6.18 3.83
N ILE A 46 6.32 6.52 4.74
CA ILE A 46 4.90 6.45 4.40
C ILE A 46 4.42 7.76 3.80
N VAL A 47 3.50 7.67 2.86
CA VAL A 47 2.90 8.82 2.19
C VAL A 47 1.38 8.70 2.35
N PRO A 48 0.76 9.55 3.18
CA PRO A 48 -0.70 9.49 3.35
C PRO A 48 -1.41 9.91 2.08
N VAL A 49 -2.33 9.08 1.59
CA VAL A 49 -3.16 9.41 0.42
C VAL A 49 -4.62 9.23 0.80
N HIS A 50 -5.36 10.34 0.83
CA HIS A 50 -6.76 10.37 1.24
C HIS A 50 -7.38 11.66 0.70
N PRO A 51 -8.67 11.69 0.34
CA PRO A 51 -9.30 12.92 -0.18
C PRO A 51 -9.11 14.15 0.70
N LYS A 52 -9.01 13.96 2.02
CA LYS A 52 -8.77 15.06 2.96
C LYS A 52 -7.33 15.56 2.96
N ALA A 53 -6.39 14.80 2.41
CA ALA A 53 -4.98 15.15 2.31
C ALA A 53 -4.36 15.62 3.64
N GLU A 54 -4.75 15.00 4.75
CA GLU A 54 -4.23 15.37 6.07
C GLU A 54 -2.80 14.88 6.27
N ALA A 55 -2.01 15.65 7.02
CA ALA A 55 -0.71 15.17 7.48
C ALA A 55 -0.91 14.08 8.52
N VAL A 56 -0.14 13.00 8.42
CA VAL A 56 -0.22 11.87 9.36
C VAL A 56 1.20 11.41 9.69
N HIS A 57 1.46 11.17 10.95
CA HIS A 57 2.78 10.70 11.43
C HIS A 57 3.94 11.58 10.96
N GLY A 58 3.73 12.88 10.85
CA GLY A 58 4.77 13.82 10.43
C GLY A 58 4.98 13.91 8.92
N GLU A 59 4.16 13.20 8.12
CA GLU A 59 4.28 13.21 6.68
C GLU A 59 3.15 14.03 6.02
N VAL A 60 3.49 14.75 4.97
CA VAL A 60 2.52 15.52 4.19
C VAL A 60 1.56 14.56 3.49
N GLY A 61 0.26 14.86 3.52
CA GLY A 61 -0.76 14.07 2.84
C GLY A 61 -1.09 14.61 1.46
N TYR A 62 -1.57 13.73 0.59
CA TYR A 62 -1.95 14.06 -0.78
C TYR A 62 -3.34 13.52 -1.08
N PRO A 63 -4.14 14.20 -1.93
CA PRO A 63 -5.50 13.75 -2.20
C PRO A 63 -5.59 12.53 -3.11
N THR A 64 -4.58 12.31 -3.96
CA THR A 64 -4.52 11.18 -4.91
C THR A 64 -3.09 10.70 -5.07
N LEU A 65 -2.91 9.51 -5.61
CA LEU A 65 -1.57 9.00 -5.95
C LEU A 65 -0.87 9.90 -6.98
N GLU A 66 -1.62 10.39 -7.96
CA GLU A 66 -1.07 11.25 -9.01
C GLU A 66 -0.52 12.56 -8.45
N ALA A 67 -1.09 13.06 -7.36
CA ALA A 67 -0.64 14.31 -6.74
C ALA A 67 0.70 14.19 -6.01
N VAL A 68 1.17 12.97 -5.74
CA VAL A 68 2.45 12.75 -5.04
C VAL A 68 3.61 13.15 -5.98
N PRO A 69 4.48 14.11 -5.58
CA PRO A 69 5.46 14.68 -6.49
C PRO A 69 6.78 13.90 -6.60
N PHE A 70 6.85 12.70 -6.06
CA PHE A 70 8.05 11.86 -6.10
C PHE A 70 7.65 10.41 -6.36
N LYS A 71 8.65 9.56 -6.60
CA LYS A 71 8.41 8.15 -6.94
C LYS A 71 7.80 7.41 -5.76
N ILE A 72 6.76 6.63 -6.04
CA ILE A 72 6.14 5.69 -5.10
C ILE A 72 6.62 4.29 -5.46
N ASP A 73 7.10 3.54 -4.48
CA ASP A 73 7.55 2.16 -4.70
C ASP A 73 6.43 1.16 -4.47
N VAL A 74 5.69 1.29 -3.39
CA VAL A 74 4.61 0.37 -3.04
C VAL A 74 3.34 1.17 -2.71
N VAL A 75 2.20 0.69 -3.19
CA VAL A 75 0.89 1.26 -2.85
C VAL A 75 0.15 0.27 -1.96
N ASP A 76 -0.05 0.66 -0.70
CA ASP A 76 -0.77 -0.11 0.31
C ASP A 76 -2.21 0.38 0.37
N VAL A 77 -3.17 -0.50 0.13
CA VAL A 77 -4.56 -0.12 -0.16
C VAL A 77 -5.48 -0.45 1.01
N PHE A 78 -6.02 0.59 1.65
CA PHE A 78 -6.95 0.52 2.77
C PHE A 78 -8.35 1.02 2.39
N VAL A 79 -8.76 0.84 1.16
CA VAL A 79 -10.12 1.14 0.74
C VAL A 79 -10.89 -0.17 0.58
N ARG A 80 -12.23 -0.09 0.61
CA ARG A 80 -13.04 -1.29 0.44
C ARG A 80 -12.83 -1.91 -0.93
N SER A 81 -13.10 -3.20 -1.03
CA SER A 81 -12.79 -4.00 -2.22
C SER A 81 -13.34 -3.42 -3.53
N GLU A 82 -14.54 -2.83 -3.49
CA GLU A 82 -15.17 -2.25 -4.67
C GLU A 82 -14.39 -1.07 -5.26
N LEU A 83 -13.58 -0.39 -4.44
CA LEU A 83 -12.78 0.76 -4.86
C LEU A 83 -11.32 0.41 -5.12
N ALA A 84 -10.89 -0.77 -4.66
CA ALA A 84 -9.49 -1.15 -4.67
C ALA A 84 -8.91 -1.32 -6.08
N GLY A 85 -9.72 -1.83 -7.01
CA GLY A 85 -9.26 -2.06 -8.38
C GLY A 85 -8.84 -0.77 -9.07
N ALA A 86 -9.60 0.32 -8.89
CA ALA A 86 -9.24 1.61 -9.46
C ALA A 86 -7.93 2.13 -8.86
N VAL A 87 -7.70 1.91 -7.57
CA VAL A 87 -6.44 2.31 -6.91
C VAL A 87 -5.27 1.51 -7.47
N ALA A 88 -5.46 0.20 -7.68
CA ALA A 88 -4.41 -0.64 -8.29
C ALA A 88 -4.06 -0.15 -9.71
N ASP A 89 -5.07 0.23 -10.49
CA ASP A 89 -4.84 0.76 -11.83
C ASP A 89 -4.07 2.10 -11.77
N GLU A 90 -4.39 2.96 -10.80
CA GLU A 90 -3.64 4.20 -10.57
C GLU A 90 -2.18 3.92 -10.17
N ALA A 91 -1.95 2.90 -9.35
CA ALA A 91 -0.61 2.50 -8.96
C ALA A 91 0.25 2.11 -10.18
N VAL A 92 -0.34 1.38 -11.11
CA VAL A 92 0.32 1.06 -12.38
C VAL A 92 0.65 2.33 -13.14
N ALA A 93 -0.32 3.25 -13.25
CA ALA A 93 -0.14 4.49 -14.01
C ALA A 93 0.96 5.40 -13.45
N VAL A 94 1.13 5.45 -12.13
CA VAL A 94 2.19 6.27 -11.51
C VAL A 94 3.54 5.55 -11.44
N GLY A 95 3.64 4.33 -11.92
CA GLY A 95 4.91 3.62 -12.01
C GLY A 95 5.36 2.95 -10.72
N ALA A 96 4.44 2.58 -9.83
CA ALA A 96 4.78 1.82 -8.64
C ALA A 96 5.34 0.44 -9.00
N GLN A 97 6.08 -0.16 -8.10
CA GLN A 97 6.65 -1.50 -8.29
C GLN A 97 5.77 -2.60 -7.72
N ALA A 98 4.91 -2.26 -6.77
CA ALA A 98 4.05 -3.25 -6.11
C ALA A 98 2.77 -2.62 -5.61
N VAL A 99 1.74 -3.47 -5.49
CA VAL A 99 0.46 -3.11 -4.85
C VAL A 99 0.18 -4.12 -3.74
N TRP A 100 -0.26 -3.60 -2.61
CA TRP A 100 -0.57 -4.41 -1.44
C TRP A 100 -2.01 -4.13 -1.01
N PHE A 101 -2.89 -5.12 -1.15
CA PHE A 101 -4.26 -5.03 -0.66
C PHE A 101 -4.31 -5.53 0.78
N GLN A 102 -4.77 -4.66 1.68
CA GLN A 102 -4.84 -4.91 3.11
C GLN A 102 -5.83 -6.05 3.43
N LEU A 103 -5.79 -6.57 4.67
CA LEU A 103 -6.74 -7.58 5.14
C LEU A 103 -8.18 -7.17 4.81
N GLY A 104 -8.94 -8.08 4.23
CA GLY A 104 -10.32 -7.84 3.84
C GLY A 104 -10.49 -7.13 2.51
N VAL A 105 -9.42 -6.66 1.89
CA VAL A 105 -9.47 -6.03 0.56
C VAL A 105 -9.14 -7.08 -0.47
N VAL A 106 -10.14 -7.48 -1.24
CA VAL A 106 -10.04 -8.58 -2.20
C VAL A 106 -10.69 -8.20 -3.52
N ASP A 107 -9.92 -8.31 -4.59
CA ASP A 107 -10.39 -8.16 -5.97
C ASP A 107 -9.46 -8.96 -6.88
N ASP A 108 -9.86 -10.18 -7.21
CA ASP A 108 -9.03 -11.09 -8.00
C ASP A 108 -8.74 -10.57 -9.41
N ALA A 109 -9.72 -9.94 -10.04
CA ALA A 109 -9.54 -9.36 -11.37
C ALA A 109 -8.51 -8.23 -11.35
N ALA A 110 -8.57 -7.38 -10.33
CA ALA A 110 -7.59 -6.30 -10.17
C ALA A 110 -6.19 -6.85 -9.90
N ALA A 111 -6.08 -7.89 -9.07
CA ALA A 111 -4.80 -8.53 -8.80
C ALA A 111 -4.19 -9.09 -10.08
N HIS A 112 -5.01 -9.74 -10.90
CA HIS A 112 -4.57 -10.28 -12.18
C HIS A 112 -4.06 -9.17 -13.12
N ARG A 113 -4.81 -8.08 -13.27
CA ARG A 113 -4.41 -6.94 -14.11
C ARG A 113 -3.10 -6.33 -13.63
N THR A 114 -2.96 -6.18 -12.32
CA THR A 114 -1.77 -5.59 -11.70
C THR A 114 -0.53 -6.43 -11.99
N ARG A 115 -0.63 -7.75 -11.84
CA ARG A 115 0.47 -8.67 -12.18
C ARG A 115 0.77 -8.65 -13.68
N ALA A 116 -0.26 -8.62 -14.51
CA ALA A 116 -0.09 -8.55 -15.97
C ALA A 116 0.63 -7.28 -16.40
N ALA A 117 0.50 -6.20 -15.63
CA ALA A 117 1.22 -4.94 -15.88
C ALA A 117 2.67 -4.97 -15.37
N GLY A 118 3.10 -6.07 -14.76
CA GLY A 118 4.48 -6.25 -14.32
C GLY A 118 4.75 -5.89 -12.86
N LEU A 119 3.72 -5.57 -12.06
CA LEU A 119 3.90 -5.24 -10.65
C LEU A 119 3.81 -6.50 -9.79
N ALA A 120 4.53 -6.48 -8.66
CA ALA A 120 4.30 -7.45 -7.60
C ALA A 120 2.97 -7.15 -6.93
N MET A 121 2.27 -8.18 -6.49
CA MET A 121 0.92 -8.02 -5.93
C MET A 121 0.71 -8.93 -4.73
N VAL A 122 0.26 -8.36 -3.62
CA VAL A 122 -0.17 -9.07 -2.43
C VAL A 122 -1.60 -8.63 -2.11
N MET A 123 -2.44 -9.57 -1.70
CA MET A 123 -3.84 -9.30 -1.43
C MET A 123 -4.28 -9.97 -0.14
N ASN A 124 -5.12 -9.28 0.64
CA ASN A 124 -5.69 -9.80 1.86
C ASN A 124 -4.62 -10.17 2.90
N ARG A 125 -3.63 -9.28 3.08
CA ARG A 125 -2.56 -9.41 4.05
C ARG A 125 -2.33 -8.07 4.74
N CYS A 126 -1.71 -8.09 5.92
CA CYS A 126 -1.35 -6.89 6.66
C CYS A 126 0.17 -6.81 6.84
N PRO A 127 0.83 -5.73 6.39
CA PRO A 127 2.28 -5.60 6.57
C PRO A 127 2.71 -5.70 8.03
N ALA A 128 1.91 -5.16 8.96
CA ALA A 128 2.22 -5.22 10.39
C ALA A 128 2.22 -6.64 10.94
N ILE A 129 1.46 -7.55 10.31
CA ILE A 129 1.45 -8.98 10.66
C ILE A 129 2.62 -9.70 9.99
N GLU A 130 2.91 -9.35 8.74
CA GLU A 130 3.93 -10.05 7.96
C GLU A 130 5.36 -9.68 8.35
N ILE A 131 5.61 -8.44 8.74
CA ILE A 131 6.95 -7.98 9.13
C ILE A 131 7.58 -8.87 10.22
N PRO A 132 6.91 -9.17 11.34
CA PRO A 132 7.51 -10.04 12.36
C PRO A 132 7.84 -11.45 11.87
N ARG A 133 7.16 -11.91 10.82
CA ARG A 133 7.36 -13.25 10.27
C ARG A 133 8.60 -13.35 9.38
N LEU A 134 9.23 -12.21 9.05
CA LEU A 134 10.44 -12.19 8.23
C LEU A 134 11.69 -12.60 9.03
N ALA A 135 11.61 -12.49 10.33
CA ALA A 135 12.76 -12.79 11.20
C ALA A 135 13.04 -14.29 11.30
#